data_aa9ce752651b0e9803a856aecd456d78
#
_entry.id   aa9ce752651b0e9803a856aecd456d78
#
_cell.length_a   1.000
_cell.length_b   1.000
_cell.length_c   1.000
_cell.angle_alpha   90.00
_cell.angle_beta   90.00
_cell.angle_gamma   90.00
#
_symmetry.space_group_name_H-M   'P 1'
#
loop_
_entity.id
_entity.type
_entity.pdbx_description
1 polymer ?
#
loop_
_entity_poly.entity_id
_entity_poly.type
_entity_poly.pdbx_seq_one_letter_code
_entity_poly.pdbx_strand_id
1 'polypeptide(L)' 'ELPQLYKGCKGEPVRVLQAILMERGYSCGASGADGSFGPATDKAVKAFQRDCELEADGYVGRDTMGALLGL' A
#
# COMPACT_ATOMS: atom_id res chain seq x y z
N GLU A 1 17.23 5.69 -1.15
CA GLU A 1 16.48 4.48 -1.44
C GLU A 1 15.32 4.31 -0.46
N LEU A 2 14.14 4.07 -0.99
CA LEU A 2 12.95 3.95 -0.16
C LEU A 2 12.83 2.54 0.41
N PRO A 3 12.45 2.40 1.69
CA PRO A 3 12.23 1.08 2.24
C PRO A 3 11.03 0.42 1.58
N GLN A 4 11.12 -0.89 1.42
CA GLN A 4 10.03 -1.66 0.87
C GLN A 4 9.03 -1.99 1.99
N LEU A 5 7.75 -1.83 1.70
CA LEU A 5 6.70 -2.14 2.66
C LEU A 5 5.95 -3.39 2.21
N TYR A 6 5.56 -4.22 3.17
CA TYR A 6 4.88 -5.48 2.89
C TYR A 6 4.16 -5.95 4.14
N LYS A 7 3.40 -7.03 4.00
CA LYS A 7 2.63 -7.57 5.11
C LYS A 7 3.54 -7.91 6.28
N GLY A 8 3.23 -7.39 7.44
CA GLY A 8 4.02 -7.55 8.64
C GLY A 8 4.71 -6.29 9.07
N CYS A 9 4.86 -5.31 8.17
CA CYS A 9 5.47 -4.03 8.54
C CYS A 9 4.53 -3.20 9.38
N LYS A 10 5.10 -2.35 10.22
CA LYS A 10 4.34 -1.45 11.08
C LYS A 10 5.04 -0.12 11.18
N GLY A 11 4.28 0.92 11.49
CA GLY A 11 4.84 2.23 11.76
C GLY A 11 4.28 3.30 10.83
N GLU A 12 4.88 4.48 10.93
CA GLU A 12 4.41 5.63 10.21
C GLU A 12 4.44 5.47 8.69
N PRO A 13 5.49 4.87 8.10
CA PRO A 13 5.48 4.68 6.64
C PRO A 13 4.28 3.85 6.18
N VAL A 14 3.87 2.85 6.95
CA VAL A 14 2.70 2.04 6.60
C VAL A 14 1.43 2.88 6.70
N ARG A 15 1.33 3.71 7.75
CA ARG A 15 0.16 4.56 7.92
C ARG A 15 0.00 5.51 6.75
N VAL A 16 1.10 6.10 6.30
CA VAL A 16 1.07 7.01 5.15
C VAL A 16 0.64 6.27 3.89
N LEU A 17 1.17 5.08 3.68
CA LEU A 17 0.78 4.25 2.55
C LEU A 17 -0.72 3.96 2.56
N GLN A 18 -1.23 3.58 3.73
CA GLN A 18 -2.66 3.27 3.86
C GLN A 18 -3.52 4.50 3.56
N ALA A 19 -3.11 5.66 4.05
CA ALA A 19 -3.85 6.89 3.78
C ALA A 19 -3.92 7.18 2.29
N ILE A 20 -2.82 7.00 1.58
CA ILE A 20 -2.77 7.23 0.14
C ILE A 20 -3.69 6.24 -0.59
N LEU A 21 -3.63 4.97 -0.19
CA LEU A 21 -4.48 3.95 -0.80
C LEU A 21 -5.95 4.27 -0.60
N MET A 22 -6.32 4.67 0.60
CA MET A 22 -7.72 5.01 0.89
C MET A 22 -8.16 6.21 0.09
N GLU A 23 -7.30 7.19 -0.07
CA GLU A 23 -7.62 8.37 -0.85
C GLU A 23 -7.86 8.02 -2.31
N ARG A 24 -7.22 6.98 -2.80
CA ARG A 24 -7.41 6.52 -4.17
C ARG A 24 -8.53 5.49 -4.30
N GLY A 25 -9.26 5.25 -3.21
CA GLY A 25 -10.44 4.39 -3.26
C GLY A 25 -10.18 2.93 -2.89
N TYR A 26 -9.00 2.62 -2.37
CA TYR A 26 -8.68 1.25 -1.95
C TYR A 26 -8.82 1.14 -0.45
N SER A 27 -9.70 0.23 -0.01
CA SER A 27 -10.00 0.07 1.40
C SER A 27 -8.90 -0.71 2.10
N CYS A 28 -8.46 -0.22 3.25
CA CYS A 28 -7.48 -0.92 4.09
C CYS A 28 -8.16 -1.62 5.25
N GLY A 29 -9.46 -1.89 5.13
CA GLY A 29 -10.19 -2.61 6.14
C GLY A 29 -10.81 -1.68 7.17
N ALA A 30 -11.42 -2.28 8.18
CA ALA A 30 -12.16 -1.52 9.19
C ALA A 30 -11.25 -0.59 10.00
N SER A 31 -10.00 -0.97 10.21
CA SER A 31 -9.06 -0.16 10.98
C SER A 31 -8.47 1.01 10.18
N GLY A 32 -8.66 1.01 8.87
CA GLY A 32 -8.16 2.09 8.03
C GLY A 32 -6.65 2.25 8.11
N ALA A 33 -6.21 3.50 8.21
CA ALA A 33 -4.79 3.82 8.25
C ALA A 33 -4.26 3.71 9.68
N ASP A 34 -4.09 2.48 10.14
CA ASP A 34 -3.69 2.21 11.51
C ASP A 34 -2.18 1.95 11.66
N GLY A 35 -1.44 1.99 10.55
CA GLY A 35 0.00 1.78 10.60
C GLY A 35 0.42 0.33 10.66
N SER A 36 -0.51 -0.61 10.54
CA SER A 36 -0.20 -2.03 10.59
C SER A 36 -0.54 -2.64 9.23
N PHE A 37 0.48 -3.17 8.54
CA PHE A 37 0.31 -3.77 7.22
C PHE A 37 -0.18 -5.19 7.41
N GLY A 38 -1.49 -5.35 7.42
CA GLY A 38 -2.12 -6.65 7.60
C GLY A 38 -2.75 -7.15 6.31
N PRO A 39 -3.60 -8.19 6.41
CA PRO A 39 -4.23 -8.79 5.22
C PRO A 39 -5.05 -7.80 4.41
N ALA A 40 -5.77 -6.87 5.07
CA ALA A 40 -6.59 -5.91 4.34
C ALA A 40 -5.73 -4.95 3.53
N THR A 41 -4.64 -4.46 4.12
CA THR A 41 -3.72 -3.57 3.42
C THR A 41 -3.04 -4.32 2.28
N ASP A 42 -2.64 -5.57 2.50
CA ASP A 42 -2.04 -6.40 1.47
C ASP A 42 -2.97 -6.51 0.27
N LYS A 43 -4.24 -6.77 0.53
CA LYS A 43 -5.24 -6.88 -0.53
C LYS A 43 -5.40 -5.57 -1.29
N ALA A 44 -5.41 -4.45 -0.56
CA ALA A 44 -5.53 -3.14 -1.18
C ALA A 44 -4.33 -2.84 -2.09
N VAL A 45 -3.13 -3.17 -1.63
CA VAL A 45 -1.92 -2.96 -2.41
C VAL A 45 -1.98 -3.79 -3.70
N LYS A 46 -2.37 -5.05 -3.58
CA LYS A 46 -2.44 -5.92 -4.77
C LYS A 46 -3.46 -5.43 -5.77
N ALA A 47 -4.60 -4.93 -5.28
CA ALA A 47 -5.63 -4.39 -6.18
C ALA A 47 -5.10 -3.16 -6.91
N PHE A 48 -4.41 -2.27 -6.19
CA PHE A 48 -3.81 -1.09 -6.80
C PHE A 48 -2.77 -1.47 -7.83
N GLN A 49 -1.93 -2.44 -7.49
CA GLN A 49 -0.89 -2.90 -8.42
C GLN A 49 -1.48 -3.44 -9.70
N ARG A 50 -2.54 -4.23 -9.58
CA ARG A 50 -3.23 -4.77 -10.77
C ARG A 50 -3.79 -3.64 -11.64
N ASP A 51 -4.40 -2.65 -11.00
CA ASP A 51 -4.99 -1.54 -11.74
C ASP A 51 -3.93 -0.72 -12.48
N CYS A 52 -2.71 -0.69 -11.96
CA CYS A 52 -1.60 0.01 -12.59
C CYS A 52 -0.78 -0.90 -13.50
N GLU A 53 -1.22 -2.14 -13.69
CA GLU A 53 -0.51 -3.11 -14.52
C GLU A 53 0.89 -3.41 -14.00
N LEU A 54 1.04 -3.31 -12.68
CA LEU A 54 2.26 -3.73 -12.02
C LEU A 54 2.10 -5.16 -11.51
N GLU A 55 3.22 -5.78 -11.14
CA GLU A 55 3.14 -7.10 -10.55
C GLU A 55 2.43 -7.01 -9.20
N ALA A 56 1.35 -7.78 -9.05
CA ALA A 56 0.54 -7.74 -7.83
C ALA A 56 1.14 -8.69 -6.78
N ASP A 57 2.30 -8.32 -6.28
CA ASP A 57 3.03 -9.15 -5.31
C ASP A 57 2.86 -8.69 -3.86
N GLY A 58 2.16 -7.58 -3.64
CA GLY A 58 1.93 -7.05 -2.31
C GLY A 58 3.10 -6.31 -1.72
N TYR A 59 4.17 -6.12 -2.47
CA TYR A 59 5.36 -5.41 -2.01
C TYR A 59 5.33 -3.99 -2.57
N VAL A 60 5.43 -3.03 -1.67
CA VAL A 60 5.41 -1.61 -2.05
C VAL A 60 6.85 -1.12 -2.17
N GLY A 61 7.39 -1.31 -3.34
CA GLY A 61 8.72 -0.83 -3.65
C GLY A 61 8.67 0.48 -4.42
N ARG A 62 9.74 0.76 -5.14
CA ARG A 62 9.86 2.02 -5.87
C ARG A 62 8.75 2.19 -6.91
N ASP A 63 8.47 1.15 -7.69
CA ASP A 63 7.50 1.25 -8.76
C ASP A 63 6.10 1.51 -8.22
N THR A 64 5.71 0.75 -7.20
CA THR A 64 4.39 0.91 -6.61
C THR A 64 4.26 2.26 -5.92
N MET A 65 5.28 2.66 -5.17
CA MET A 65 5.23 3.94 -4.47
C MET A 65 5.21 5.10 -5.47
N GLY A 66 5.98 4.99 -6.55
CA GLY A 66 5.96 6.02 -7.58
C GLY A 66 4.59 6.17 -8.21
N ALA A 67 3.92 5.05 -8.48
CA ALA A 67 2.57 5.08 -9.03
C ALA A 67 1.57 5.69 -8.04
N LEU A 68 1.71 5.37 -6.75
CA LEU A 68 0.84 5.93 -5.72
C LEU A 68 1.00 7.44 -5.60
N LEU A 69 2.22 7.93 -5.74
CA LEU A 69 2.50 9.35 -5.62
C LEU A 69 2.29 10.11 -6.91
N GLY A 70 1.99 9.41 -8.00
CA GLY A 70 1.75 10.05 -9.28
C GLY A 70 3.00 10.51 -10.01
N LEU A 71 4.10 9.85 -9.73
CA LEU A 71 5.39 10.23 -10.33
C LEU A 71 5.61 9.60 -11.69
#